data_0e3fc50e073e8ab78ead1945efdf0054
#
_entry.id   0e3fc50e073e8ab78ead1945efdf0054
#
_cell.length_a   1.000
_cell.length_b   1.000
_cell.length_c   1.000
_cell.angle_alpha   90.00
_cell.angle_beta   90.00
_cell.angle_gamma   90.00
#
_symmetry.space_group_name_H-M   'P 1'
#
loop_
_entity.id
_entity.type
_entity.pdbx_description
1 polymer ?
#
loop_
_entity_poly.entity_id
_entity_poly.type
_entity_poly.pdbx_seq_one_letter_code
_entity_poly.pdbx_strand_id
1 'polypeptide(L)'
;MASWSGALRNSFGWMVDRESEIADAVRLARRAVAVGKDDPTALWSGGLSLAYLAKEVEAGAAYIDQALVLNPNLAASWNASGWVRMYLGESASAIEHFERAMRLSPLDPLTYFASTGMAFAHAFAGRYDEAISWATKALHEQPNWATALRVAAIANALSDRMVEARAAMACLREVDPALRLGNVDRVAPRLRRAEDRVRFIESLRKAGLPE
;
A
#
# COMPACT_ATOMS: atom_id res chain seq x y z
N MET A 1 9.22 9.82 -11.99
CA MET A 1 9.80 9.72 -10.62
C MET A 1 9.15 10.67 -9.61
N ALA A 2 8.91 11.94 -9.92
CA ALA A 2 8.33 12.90 -8.96
C ALA A 2 6.93 12.52 -8.41
N SER A 3 6.06 11.89 -9.18
CA SER A 3 4.72 11.45 -8.73
C SER A 3 4.77 10.32 -7.71
N TRP A 4 5.67 9.34 -7.92
CA TRP A 4 5.88 8.23 -7.00
C TRP A 4 6.45 8.68 -5.65
N SER A 5 7.34 9.68 -5.65
CA SER A 5 7.86 10.26 -4.41
C SER A 5 6.75 10.86 -3.53
N GLY A 6 5.70 11.44 -4.11
CA GLY A 6 4.53 11.94 -3.40
C GLY A 6 3.76 10.83 -2.68
N ALA A 7 3.53 9.69 -3.36
CA ALA A 7 2.87 8.54 -2.73
C ALA A 7 3.67 7.98 -1.54
N LEU A 8 5.00 7.84 -1.69
CA LEU A 8 5.87 7.43 -0.59
C LEU A 8 5.87 8.44 0.57
N ARG A 9 6.00 9.74 0.29
CA ARG A 9 5.96 10.80 1.32
C ARG A 9 4.66 10.76 2.11
N ASN A 10 3.51 10.54 1.44
CA ASN A 10 2.23 10.37 2.13
C ASN A 10 2.22 9.12 3.01
N SER A 11 2.78 8.02 2.53
CA SER A 11 2.82 6.75 3.27
C SER A 11 3.71 6.81 4.51
N PHE A 12 4.80 7.60 4.47
CA PHE A 12 5.68 7.86 5.61
C PHE A 12 5.20 9.00 6.53
N GLY A 13 4.15 9.74 6.17
CA GLY A 13 3.71 10.91 6.92
C GLY A 13 4.63 12.12 6.81
N TRP A 14 5.46 12.21 5.77
CA TRP A 14 6.46 13.28 5.58
C TRP A 14 5.94 14.49 4.82
N MET A 15 4.65 14.54 4.52
CA MET A 15 4.03 15.72 3.89
C MET A 15 3.81 16.82 4.93
N VAL A 16 4.29 18.01 4.63
CA VAL A 16 4.14 19.22 5.48
C VAL A 16 2.81 19.91 5.16
N ASP A 17 2.58 20.22 3.89
CA ASP A 17 1.29 20.67 3.36
C ASP A 17 0.68 19.54 2.52
N ARG A 18 -0.03 18.66 3.21
CA ARG A 18 -0.54 17.43 2.62
C ARG A 18 -1.48 17.67 1.44
N GLU A 19 -2.33 18.68 1.52
CA GLU A 19 -3.32 18.96 0.48
C GLU A 19 -2.64 19.46 -0.79
N SER A 20 -1.77 20.45 -0.67
CA SER A 20 -0.99 21.01 -1.77
C SER A 20 -0.05 19.96 -2.40
N GLU A 21 0.67 19.20 -1.57
CA GLU A 21 1.60 18.16 -2.05
C GLU A 21 0.88 17.03 -2.78
N ILE A 22 -0.32 16.63 -2.33
CA ILE A 22 -1.15 15.64 -3.04
C ILE A 22 -1.64 16.21 -4.37
N ALA A 23 -2.13 17.44 -4.40
CA ALA A 23 -2.59 18.08 -5.65
C ALA A 23 -1.47 18.15 -6.69
N ASP A 24 -0.27 18.52 -6.28
CA ASP A 24 0.91 18.56 -7.16
C ASP A 24 1.32 17.16 -7.64
N ALA A 25 1.35 16.16 -6.75
CA ALA A 25 1.68 14.79 -7.11
C ALA A 25 0.67 14.21 -8.12
N VAL A 26 -0.62 14.47 -7.94
CA VAL A 26 -1.69 14.05 -8.86
C VAL A 26 -1.55 14.76 -10.21
N ARG A 27 -1.30 16.07 -10.22
CA ARG A 27 -1.05 16.83 -11.45
C ARG A 27 0.14 16.28 -12.24
N LEU A 28 1.25 15.98 -11.55
CA LEU A 28 2.43 15.39 -12.17
C LEU A 28 2.17 13.96 -12.66
N ALA A 29 1.40 13.15 -11.93
CA ALA A 29 1.01 11.80 -12.34
C ALA A 29 0.19 11.82 -13.62
N ARG A 30 -0.82 12.71 -13.73
CA ARG A 30 -1.61 12.86 -14.95
C ARG A 30 -0.76 13.28 -16.14
N ARG A 31 0.17 14.23 -15.92
CA ARG A 31 1.11 14.65 -16.96
C ARG A 31 2.03 13.50 -17.39
N ALA A 32 2.55 12.71 -16.43
CA ALA A 32 3.42 11.59 -16.74
C ALA A 32 2.74 10.56 -17.64
N VAL A 33 1.51 10.12 -17.32
CA VAL A 33 0.78 9.14 -18.14
C VAL A 33 0.32 9.71 -19.48
N ALA A 34 0.07 11.02 -19.56
CA ALA A 34 -0.34 11.68 -20.82
C ALA A 34 0.82 11.81 -21.81
N VAL A 35 2.03 12.13 -21.32
CA VAL A 35 3.23 12.33 -22.16
C VAL A 35 3.96 11.01 -22.40
N GLY A 36 4.07 10.16 -21.38
CA GLY A 36 4.82 8.91 -21.42
C GLY A 36 3.96 7.68 -21.77
N LYS A 37 3.13 7.76 -22.81
CA LYS A 37 2.20 6.70 -23.23
C LYS A 37 2.92 5.38 -23.59
N ASP A 38 4.16 5.48 -24.05
CA ASP A 38 5.00 4.35 -24.46
C ASP A 38 6.18 4.10 -23.47
N ASP A 39 6.15 4.79 -22.32
CA ASP A 39 7.15 4.60 -21.25
C ASP A 39 6.52 3.83 -20.09
N PRO A 40 6.88 2.56 -19.89
CA PRO A 40 6.34 1.75 -18.80
C PRO A 40 6.62 2.35 -17.42
N THR A 41 7.71 3.13 -17.25
CA THR A 41 8.03 3.78 -15.97
C THR A 41 7.08 4.95 -15.68
N ALA A 42 6.74 5.76 -16.68
CA ALA A 42 5.77 6.83 -16.55
C ALA A 42 4.38 6.27 -16.24
N LEU A 43 4.00 5.19 -16.92
CA LEU A 43 2.68 4.57 -16.77
C LEU A 43 2.49 3.92 -15.39
N TRP A 44 3.41 3.06 -14.92
CA TRP A 44 3.22 2.43 -13.60
C TRP A 44 3.31 3.44 -12.46
N SER A 45 4.26 4.38 -12.52
CA SER A 45 4.45 5.35 -11.44
C SER A 45 3.31 6.38 -11.36
N GLY A 46 2.85 6.84 -12.53
CA GLY A 46 1.68 7.70 -12.63
C GLY A 46 0.40 6.97 -12.25
N GLY A 47 0.20 5.76 -12.76
CA GLY A 47 -0.97 4.93 -12.47
C GLY A 47 -1.12 4.63 -10.97
N LEU A 48 -0.04 4.22 -10.29
CA LEU A 48 -0.08 3.96 -8.85
C LEU A 48 -0.36 5.24 -8.05
N SER A 49 0.22 6.37 -8.47
CA SER A 49 -0.03 7.67 -7.82
C SER A 49 -1.48 8.10 -7.98
N LEU A 50 -2.09 7.93 -9.15
CA LEU A 50 -3.50 8.22 -9.40
C LEU A 50 -4.40 7.29 -8.57
N ALA A 51 -4.12 6.00 -8.54
CA ALA A 51 -4.88 5.05 -7.74
C ALA A 51 -4.85 5.40 -6.25
N TYR A 52 -3.67 5.72 -5.71
CA TYR A 52 -3.49 5.93 -4.27
C TYR A 52 -3.87 7.36 -3.82
N LEU A 53 -3.39 8.40 -4.52
CA LEU A 53 -3.58 9.80 -4.10
C LEU A 53 -4.90 10.38 -4.62
N ALA A 54 -5.23 10.16 -5.91
CA ALA A 54 -6.46 10.65 -6.54
C ALA A 54 -7.68 9.75 -6.30
N LYS A 55 -7.49 8.55 -5.76
CA LYS A 55 -8.53 7.50 -5.57
C LYS A 55 -9.11 6.97 -6.90
N GLU A 56 -8.37 7.15 -7.99
CA GLU A 56 -8.73 6.70 -9.34
C GLU A 56 -8.20 5.28 -9.58
N VAL A 57 -8.70 4.30 -8.80
CA VAL A 57 -8.11 2.95 -8.72
C VAL A 57 -8.17 2.23 -10.08
N GLU A 58 -9.32 2.27 -10.75
CA GLU A 58 -9.55 1.60 -12.03
C GLU A 58 -8.69 2.23 -13.16
N ALA A 59 -8.61 3.55 -13.20
CA ALA A 59 -7.77 4.25 -14.18
C ALA A 59 -6.29 3.95 -13.91
N GLY A 60 -5.87 3.96 -12.64
CA GLY A 60 -4.52 3.58 -12.25
C GLY A 60 -4.16 2.15 -12.65
N ALA A 61 -5.11 1.20 -12.48
CA ALA A 61 -4.95 -0.18 -12.93
C ALA A 61 -4.70 -0.27 -14.43
N ALA A 62 -5.50 0.43 -15.24
CA ALA A 62 -5.37 0.41 -16.70
C ALA A 62 -4.00 0.91 -17.18
N TYR A 63 -3.46 1.99 -16.58
CA TYR A 63 -2.11 2.46 -16.89
C TYR A 63 -1.03 1.45 -16.50
N ILE A 64 -1.18 0.79 -15.35
CA ILE A 64 -0.21 -0.21 -14.90
C ILE A 64 -0.27 -1.47 -15.78
N ASP A 65 -1.46 -1.90 -16.18
CA ASP A 65 -1.64 -3.02 -17.12
C ASP A 65 -0.98 -2.70 -18.48
N GLN A 66 -1.12 -1.47 -18.98
CA GLN A 66 -0.40 -1.00 -20.17
C GLN A 66 1.12 -1.02 -19.97
N ALA A 67 1.63 -0.62 -18.80
CA ALA A 67 3.06 -0.70 -18.48
C ALA A 67 3.57 -2.14 -18.53
N LEU A 68 2.79 -3.11 -18.06
CA LEU A 68 3.12 -4.53 -18.08
C LEU A 68 3.12 -5.12 -19.51
N VAL A 69 2.23 -4.62 -20.39
CA VAL A 69 2.23 -4.98 -21.81
C VAL A 69 3.51 -4.47 -22.50
N LEU A 70 3.92 -3.23 -22.21
CA LEU A 70 5.13 -2.64 -22.79
C LEU A 70 6.42 -3.30 -22.27
N ASN A 71 6.48 -3.61 -20.98
CA ASN A 71 7.63 -4.28 -20.38
C ASN A 71 7.21 -5.27 -19.28
N PRO A 72 7.01 -6.55 -19.62
CA PRO A 72 6.62 -7.58 -18.66
C PRO A 72 7.73 -8.00 -17.69
N ASN A 73 8.97 -7.50 -17.88
CA ASN A 73 10.11 -7.78 -17.00
C ASN A 73 10.42 -6.64 -16.02
N LEU A 74 9.61 -5.58 -15.99
CA LEU A 74 9.79 -4.47 -15.06
C LEU A 74 9.16 -4.80 -13.70
N ALA A 75 9.99 -5.19 -12.73
CA ALA A 75 9.56 -5.57 -11.37
C ALA A 75 8.67 -4.51 -10.70
N ALA A 76 9.00 -3.23 -10.87
CA ALA A 76 8.24 -2.11 -10.31
C ALA A 76 6.80 -2.06 -10.81
N SER A 77 6.54 -2.40 -12.09
CA SER A 77 5.18 -2.46 -12.64
C SER A 77 4.37 -3.60 -12.01
N TRP A 78 4.99 -4.76 -11.77
CA TRP A 78 4.34 -5.88 -11.08
C TRP A 78 4.04 -5.54 -9.62
N ASN A 79 4.96 -4.86 -8.92
CA ASN A 79 4.72 -4.38 -7.56
C ASN A 79 3.55 -3.38 -7.52
N ALA A 80 3.54 -2.39 -8.41
CA ALA A 80 2.44 -1.44 -8.53
C ALA A 80 1.10 -2.11 -8.83
N SER A 81 1.10 -3.11 -9.72
CA SER A 81 -0.07 -3.91 -10.04
C SER A 81 -0.58 -4.70 -8.82
N GLY A 82 0.31 -5.30 -8.04
CA GLY A 82 -0.05 -5.97 -6.80
C GLY A 82 -0.82 -5.05 -5.84
N TRP A 83 -0.35 -3.82 -5.65
CA TRP A 83 -1.04 -2.84 -4.81
C TRP A 83 -2.42 -2.47 -5.34
N VAL A 84 -2.54 -2.21 -6.65
CA VAL A 84 -3.83 -1.81 -7.24
C VAL A 84 -4.81 -2.99 -7.25
N ARG A 85 -4.37 -4.23 -7.54
CA ARG A 85 -5.21 -5.43 -7.41
C ARG A 85 -5.71 -5.63 -5.99
N MET A 86 -4.86 -5.38 -4.98
CA MET A 86 -5.27 -5.42 -3.58
C MET A 86 -6.34 -4.34 -3.27
N TYR A 87 -6.21 -3.12 -3.82
CA TYR A 87 -7.24 -2.08 -3.67
C TYR A 87 -8.58 -2.48 -4.30
N LEU A 88 -8.55 -3.19 -5.42
CA LEU A 88 -9.74 -3.71 -6.10
C LEU A 88 -10.39 -4.91 -5.37
N GLY A 89 -9.72 -5.47 -4.35
CA GLY A 89 -10.17 -6.66 -3.62
C GLY A 89 -9.81 -7.98 -4.30
N GLU A 90 -8.89 -7.94 -5.26
CA GLU A 90 -8.40 -9.08 -6.04
C GLU A 90 -7.16 -9.67 -5.34
N SER A 91 -7.32 -10.15 -4.09
CA SER A 91 -6.21 -10.56 -3.23
C SER A 91 -5.34 -11.68 -3.82
N ALA A 92 -5.93 -12.64 -4.55
CA ALA A 92 -5.17 -13.71 -5.18
C ALA A 92 -4.24 -13.16 -6.27
N SER A 93 -4.75 -12.36 -7.20
CA SER A 93 -3.95 -11.71 -8.25
C SER A 93 -2.89 -10.77 -7.66
N ALA A 94 -3.23 -10.05 -6.58
CA ALA A 94 -2.28 -9.19 -5.89
C ALA A 94 -1.06 -9.98 -5.40
N ILE A 95 -1.28 -11.15 -4.77
CA ILE A 95 -0.21 -12.03 -4.28
C ILE A 95 0.67 -12.51 -5.42
N GLU A 96 0.08 -13.02 -6.51
CA GLU A 96 0.82 -13.48 -7.70
C GLU A 96 1.72 -12.36 -8.29
N HIS A 97 1.19 -11.13 -8.33
CA HIS A 97 1.91 -9.98 -8.87
C HIS A 97 3.07 -9.54 -7.95
N PHE A 98 2.88 -9.52 -6.64
CA PHE A 98 3.97 -9.25 -5.70
C PHE A 98 5.05 -10.33 -5.76
N GLU A 99 4.69 -11.61 -5.83
CA GLU A 99 5.63 -12.72 -6.03
C GLU A 99 6.42 -12.55 -7.33
N ARG A 100 5.76 -12.17 -8.42
CA ARG A 100 6.44 -11.92 -9.69
C ARG A 100 7.42 -10.77 -9.58
N ALA A 101 7.04 -9.67 -8.91
CA ALA A 101 7.93 -8.54 -8.66
C ALA A 101 9.19 -8.96 -7.91
N MET A 102 9.03 -9.71 -6.82
CA MET A 102 10.13 -10.21 -5.99
C MET A 102 11.05 -11.18 -6.75
N ARG A 103 10.49 -12.03 -7.63
CA ARG A 103 11.31 -12.92 -8.48
C ARG A 103 12.11 -12.15 -9.52
N LEU A 104 11.56 -11.06 -10.06
CA LEU A 104 12.25 -10.23 -11.06
C LEU A 104 13.34 -9.35 -10.45
N SER A 105 13.20 -8.95 -9.20
CA SER A 105 14.16 -8.10 -8.49
C SER A 105 14.33 -8.56 -7.03
N PRO A 106 15.05 -9.66 -6.78
CA PRO A 106 15.17 -10.25 -5.44
C PRO A 106 15.97 -9.39 -4.45
N LEU A 107 16.78 -8.47 -4.95
CA LEU A 107 17.61 -7.54 -4.16
C LEU A 107 17.09 -6.09 -4.23
N ASP A 108 15.80 -5.90 -4.51
CA ASP A 108 15.20 -4.56 -4.54
C ASP A 108 15.27 -3.93 -3.14
N PRO A 109 15.88 -2.74 -2.99
CA PRO A 109 15.92 -2.05 -1.69
C PRO A 109 14.54 -1.65 -1.16
N LEU A 110 13.49 -1.73 -1.98
CA LEU A 110 12.09 -1.49 -1.61
C LEU A 110 11.31 -2.80 -1.38
N THR A 111 12.00 -3.92 -1.10
CA THR A 111 11.34 -5.21 -0.85
C THR A 111 10.33 -5.13 0.30
N TYR A 112 10.59 -4.32 1.34
CA TYR A 112 9.65 -4.07 2.43
C TYR A 112 8.29 -3.55 1.94
N PHE A 113 8.27 -2.78 0.84
CA PHE A 113 7.02 -2.25 0.26
C PHE A 113 6.19 -3.38 -0.37
N ALA A 114 6.80 -4.27 -1.13
CA ALA A 114 6.13 -5.46 -1.67
C ALA A 114 5.70 -6.42 -0.56
N SER A 115 6.56 -6.66 0.45
CA SER A 115 6.24 -7.48 1.62
C SER A 115 5.03 -6.94 2.40
N THR A 116 4.91 -5.61 2.52
CA THR A 116 3.74 -4.97 3.13
C THR A 116 2.48 -5.19 2.30
N GLY A 117 2.58 -5.11 0.98
CA GLY A 117 1.46 -5.41 0.06
C GLY A 117 1.00 -6.87 0.17
N MET A 118 1.95 -7.81 0.24
CA MET A 118 1.68 -9.23 0.51
C MET A 118 0.92 -9.40 1.83
N ALA A 119 1.37 -8.73 2.90
CA ALA A 119 0.68 -8.79 4.20
C ALA A 119 -0.78 -8.34 4.10
N PHE A 120 -1.07 -7.23 3.44
CA PHE A 120 -2.45 -6.79 3.22
C PHE A 120 -3.25 -7.77 2.37
N ALA A 121 -2.70 -8.25 1.27
CA ALA A 121 -3.39 -9.19 0.38
C ALA A 121 -3.74 -10.49 1.11
N HIS A 122 -2.84 -11.04 1.93
CA HIS A 122 -3.11 -12.20 2.78
C HIS A 122 -4.14 -11.88 3.86
N ALA A 123 -4.07 -10.73 4.54
CA ALA A 123 -5.03 -10.34 5.56
C ALA A 123 -6.46 -10.25 5.01
N PHE A 124 -6.64 -9.62 3.84
CA PHE A 124 -7.95 -9.54 3.19
C PHE A 124 -8.42 -10.88 2.59
N ALA A 125 -7.50 -11.80 2.27
CA ALA A 125 -7.80 -13.19 1.89
C ALA A 125 -8.14 -14.09 3.09
N GLY A 126 -8.08 -13.59 4.34
CA GLY A 126 -8.33 -14.38 5.55
C GLY A 126 -7.16 -15.27 5.98
N ARG A 127 -5.99 -15.10 5.39
CA ARG A 127 -4.77 -15.86 5.68
C ARG A 127 -3.89 -15.05 6.65
N TYR A 128 -4.30 -15.05 7.93
CA TYR A 128 -3.73 -14.12 8.92
C TYR A 128 -2.31 -14.47 9.35
N ASP A 129 -1.96 -15.75 9.42
CA ASP A 129 -0.60 -16.19 9.77
C ASP A 129 0.42 -15.78 8.72
N GLU A 130 0.07 -15.93 7.44
CA GLU A 130 0.90 -15.46 6.34
C GLU A 130 0.98 -13.93 6.33
N ALA A 131 -0.13 -13.24 6.60
CA ALA A 131 -0.14 -11.78 6.72
C ALA A 131 0.81 -11.28 7.81
N ILE A 132 0.82 -11.93 8.99
CA ILE A 132 1.72 -11.63 10.10
C ILE A 132 3.18 -11.89 9.69
N SER A 133 3.46 -13.02 9.04
CA SER A 133 4.80 -13.37 8.57
C SER A 133 5.35 -12.31 7.60
N TRP A 134 4.55 -11.89 6.61
CA TRP A 134 4.94 -10.87 5.65
C TRP A 134 5.08 -9.48 6.27
N ALA A 135 4.23 -9.11 7.22
CA ALA A 135 4.35 -7.85 7.96
C ALA A 135 5.63 -7.84 8.81
N THR A 136 5.96 -8.94 9.48
CA THR A 136 7.20 -9.11 10.25
C THR A 136 8.43 -8.97 9.36
N LYS A 137 8.42 -9.59 8.17
CA LYS A 137 9.50 -9.44 7.19
C LYS A 137 9.69 -7.97 6.79
N ALA A 138 8.60 -7.27 6.47
CA ALA A 138 8.66 -5.85 6.11
C ALA A 138 9.23 -4.98 7.24
N LEU A 139 8.84 -5.25 8.49
CA LEU A 139 9.31 -4.52 9.68
C LEU A 139 10.75 -4.87 10.06
N HIS A 140 11.24 -6.05 9.71
CA HIS A 140 12.66 -6.38 9.88
C HIS A 140 13.54 -5.51 8.95
N GLU A 141 13.09 -5.26 7.72
CA GLU A 141 13.80 -4.40 6.75
C GLU A 141 13.62 -2.91 7.08
N GLN A 142 12.41 -2.50 7.50
CA GLN A 142 12.05 -1.11 7.80
C GLN A 142 11.19 -1.03 9.08
N PRO A 143 11.82 -0.96 10.26
CA PRO A 143 11.11 -1.04 11.55
C PRO A 143 10.04 0.04 11.78
N ASN A 144 10.25 1.24 11.25
CA ASN A 144 9.34 2.38 11.42
C ASN A 144 8.40 2.58 10.21
N TRP A 145 8.18 1.54 9.40
CA TRP A 145 7.27 1.62 8.28
C TRP A 145 5.81 1.57 8.74
N ALA A 146 5.19 2.73 8.89
CA ALA A 146 3.83 2.89 9.42
C ALA A 146 2.78 1.99 8.74
N THR A 147 2.93 1.73 7.43
CA THR A 147 2.01 0.89 6.67
C THR A 147 2.14 -0.59 7.08
N ALA A 148 3.36 -1.08 7.34
CA ALA A 148 3.57 -2.44 7.84
C ALA A 148 3.10 -2.58 9.30
N LEU A 149 3.34 -1.58 10.15
CA LEU A 149 2.81 -1.57 11.53
C LEU A 149 1.28 -1.64 11.55
N ARG A 150 0.60 -0.93 10.62
CA ARG A 150 -0.86 -1.01 10.49
C ARG A 150 -1.34 -2.42 10.12
N VAL A 151 -0.75 -3.03 9.09
CA VAL A 151 -1.18 -4.39 8.70
C VAL A 151 -0.81 -5.43 9.74
N ALA A 152 0.30 -5.27 10.47
CA ALA A 152 0.65 -6.12 11.60
C ALA A 152 -0.41 -6.02 12.72
N ALA A 153 -0.84 -4.80 13.09
CA ALA A 153 -1.90 -4.60 14.07
C ALA A 153 -3.22 -5.23 13.60
N ILE A 154 -3.59 -5.05 12.32
CA ILE A 154 -4.81 -5.60 11.72
C ILE A 154 -4.78 -7.14 11.71
N ALA A 155 -3.72 -7.74 11.18
CA ALA A 155 -3.62 -9.19 11.04
C ALA A 155 -3.64 -9.90 12.40
N ASN A 156 -2.93 -9.35 13.39
CA ASN A 156 -2.94 -9.86 14.76
C ASN A 156 -4.34 -9.70 15.41
N ALA A 157 -5.02 -8.57 15.21
CA ALA A 157 -6.37 -8.35 15.75
C ALA A 157 -7.41 -9.29 15.11
N LEU A 158 -7.27 -9.61 13.81
CA LEU A 158 -8.13 -10.54 13.08
C LEU A 158 -7.90 -12.01 13.47
N SER A 159 -6.71 -12.35 13.96
CA SER A 159 -6.38 -13.69 14.48
C SER A 159 -6.48 -13.81 16.01
N ASP A 160 -7.12 -12.83 16.68
CA ASP A 160 -7.28 -12.74 18.13
C ASP A 160 -5.97 -12.70 18.95
N ARG A 161 -4.84 -12.40 18.32
CA ARG A 161 -3.53 -12.18 18.97
C ARG A 161 -3.46 -10.75 19.50
N MET A 162 -4.24 -10.48 20.56
CA MET A 162 -4.47 -9.11 21.02
C MET A 162 -3.25 -8.45 21.68
N VAL A 163 -2.34 -9.22 22.24
CA VAL A 163 -1.09 -8.69 22.84
C VAL A 163 -0.21 -8.11 21.72
N GLU A 164 -0.01 -8.88 20.66
CA GLU A 164 0.80 -8.50 19.50
C GLU A 164 0.12 -7.37 18.69
N ALA A 165 -1.21 -7.40 18.58
CA ALA A 165 -1.97 -6.33 17.93
C ALA A 165 -1.76 -4.98 18.64
N ARG A 166 -1.84 -4.96 19.97
CA ARG A 166 -1.61 -3.75 20.77
C ARG A 166 -0.15 -3.31 20.75
N ALA A 167 0.79 -4.24 20.74
CA ALA A 167 2.22 -3.91 20.59
C ALA A 167 2.50 -3.23 19.26
N ALA A 168 2.00 -3.78 18.15
CA ALA A 168 2.13 -3.15 16.83
C ALA A 168 1.44 -1.78 16.77
N MET A 169 0.28 -1.62 17.42
CA MET A 169 -0.42 -0.34 17.53
C MET A 169 0.37 0.68 18.35
N ALA A 170 1.03 0.27 19.44
CA ALA A 170 1.88 1.16 20.23
C ALA A 170 3.02 1.73 19.39
N CYS A 171 3.75 0.87 18.66
CA CYS A 171 4.79 1.31 17.71
C CYS A 171 4.24 2.24 16.61
N LEU A 172 3.05 1.92 16.07
CA LEU A 172 2.40 2.78 15.07
C LEU A 172 2.11 4.18 15.62
N ARG A 173 1.69 4.29 16.88
CA ARG A 173 1.41 5.57 17.54
C ARG A 173 2.67 6.39 17.83
N GLU A 174 3.81 5.76 17.98
CA GLU A 174 5.11 6.45 18.07
C GLU A 174 5.50 7.06 16.71
N VAL A 175 5.26 6.33 15.62
CA VAL A 175 5.57 6.78 14.26
C VAL A 175 4.57 7.82 13.74
N ASP A 176 3.28 7.66 14.05
CA ASP A 176 2.18 8.54 13.66
C ASP A 176 1.29 8.92 14.85
N PRO A 177 1.77 9.82 15.72
CA PRO A 177 1.05 10.21 16.94
C PRO A 177 -0.31 10.87 16.67
N ALA A 178 -0.51 11.43 15.48
CA ALA A 178 -1.75 12.11 15.09
C ALA A 178 -2.82 11.16 14.52
N LEU A 179 -2.51 9.89 14.30
CA LEU A 179 -3.46 8.93 13.75
C LEU A 179 -4.58 8.62 14.76
N ARG A 180 -5.83 8.73 14.28
CA ARG A 180 -7.07 8.46 15.02
C ARG A 180 -8.07 7.77 14.11
N LEU A 181 -9.10 7.14 14.65
CA LEU A 181 -10.20 6.58 13.85
C LEU A 181 -10.90 7.67 13.03
N GLY A 182 -11.09 8.88 13.61
CA GLY A 182 -11.70 10.02 12.91
C GLY A 182 -10.91 10.53 11.70
N ASN A 183 -9.61 10.22 11.58
CA ASN A 183 -8.77 10.63 10.45
C ASN A 183 -8.10 9.46 9.70
N VAL A 184 -8.51 8.24 9.96
CA VAL A 184 -7.89 7.02 9.39
C VAL A 184 -7.91 6.98 7.86
N ASP A 185 -8.87 7.65 7.24
CA ASP A 185 -9.01 7.73 5.77
C ASP A 185 -7.82 8.39 5.07
N ARG A 186 -7.00 9.17 5.79
CA ARG A 186 -5.78 9.76 5.23
C ARG A 186 -4.72 8.70 4.90
N VAL A 187 -4.74 7.56 5.59
CA VAL A 187 -3.75 6.48 5.48
C VAL A 187 -4.36 5.14 5.07
N ALA A 188 -5.69 5.04 5.04
CA ALA A 188 -6.38 3.81 4.65
C ALA A 188 -6.05 3.45 3.20
N PRO A 189 -5.86 2.16 2.88
CA PRO A 189 -5.81 1.68 1.51
C PRO A 189 -7.07 2.08 0.74
N ARG A 190 -6.96 2.23 -0.56
CA ARG A 190 -8.07 2.63 -1.43
C ARG A 190 -8.99 1.44 -1.74
N LEU A 191 -9.45 0.77 -0.69
CA LEU A 191 -10.25 -0.46 -0.78
C LEU A 191 -11.57 -0.21 -1.49
N ARG A 192 -11.79 -0.92 -2.60
CA ARG A 192 -13.01 -0.85 -3.40
C ARG A 192 -14.19 -1.54 -2.70
N ARG A 193 -13.91 -2.65 -2.01
CA ARG A 193 -14.91 -3.44 -1.32
C ARG A 193 -15.21 -2.82 0.05
N ALA A 194 -16.49 -2.52 0.29
CA ALA A 194 -16.91 -1.89 1.54
C ALA A 194 -16.62 -2.77 2.77
N GLU A 195 -16.79 -4.09 2.64
CA GLU A 195 -16.48 -5.03 3.71
C GLU A 195 -15.01 -5.04 4.12
N ASP A 196 -14.07 -4.87 3.16
CA ASP A 196 -12.65 -4.79 3.47
C ASP A 196 -12.31 -3.49 4.19
N ARG A 197 -12.98 -2.39 3.81
CA ARG A 197 -12.82 -1.11 4.52
C ARG A 197 -13.35 -1.17 5.95
N VAL A 198 -14.52 -1.76 6.16
CA VAL A 198 -15.08 -1.97 7.50
C VAL A 198 -14.12 -2.83 8.32
N ARG A 199 -13.67 -3.95 7.78
CA ARG A 199 -12.71 -4.85 8.42
C ARG A 199 -11.41 -4.13 8.80
N PHE A 200 -10.88 -3.29 7.93
CA PHE A 200 -9.70 -2.46 8.18
C PHE A 200 -9.90 -1.55 9.41
N ILE A 201 -10.99 -0.78 9.44
CA ILE A 201 -11.27 0.18 10.52
C ILE A 201 -11.53 -0.54 11.85
N GLU A 202 -12.39 -1.57 11.85
CA GLU A 202 -12.74 -2.33 13.05
C GLU A 202 -11.54 -3.04 13.66
N SER A 203 -10.64 -3.57 12.83
CA SER A 203 -9.41 -4.21 13.31
C SER A 203 -8.47 -3.22 13.98
N LEU A 204 -8.33 -2.00 13.44
CA LEU A 204 -7.53 -0.95 14.07
C LEU A 204 -8.17 -0.48 15.39
N ARG A 205 -9.50 -0.35 15.45
CA ARG A 205 -10.23 -0.06 16.69
C ARG A 205 -9.97 -1.16 17.74
N LYS A 206 -10.10 -2.43 17.35
CA LYS A 206 -9.85 -3.59 18.21
C LYS A 206 -8.41 -3.61 18.72
N ALA A 207 -7.43 -3.22 17.88
CA ALA A 207 -6.03 -3.10 18.25
C ALA A 207 -5.72 -1.90 19.18
N GLY A 208 -6.66 -1.00 19.40
CA GLY A 208 -6.54 0.13 20.32
C GLY A 208 -6.19 1.47 19.67
N LEU A 209 -6.53 1.67 18.38
CA LEU A 209 -6.45 3.00 17.76
C LEU A 209 -7.49 3.91 18.43
N PRO A 210 -7.11 5.11 18.95
CA PRO A 210 -8.04 6.06 19.56
C PRO A 210 -9.07 6.61 18.58
N GLU A 211 -10.22 7.09 19.13
CA GLU A 211 -11.26 7.80 18.38
C GLU A 211 -10.73 9.09 17.69
#